data_5705fdefa417da99543a3a385a99de1a
#
_entry.id   5705fdefa417da99543a3a385a99de1a
#
_cell.length_a   1.000
_cell.length_b   1.000
_cell.length_c   1.000
_cell.angle_alpha   90.00
_cell.angle_beta   90.00
_cell.angle_gamma   90.00
#
_symmetry.space_group_name_H-M   'P 1'
#
loop_
_entity.id
_entity.type
_entity.pdbx_description
1 polymer ?
#
loop_
_entity_poly.entity_id
_entity_poly.type
_entity_poly.pdbx_seq_one_letter_code
_entity_poly.pdbx_strand_id
1 'polypeptide(L)'
;MYEDKNISKEEYEQAKATDVSDGLLPLTNKASYEPYLDNYIKQVIEQVSTDANADIYSAGLDVYTNLNPDIQKYIWNVYNTDDYIYYPNDSFQVASTIIDVTNGRVVAQLGSRHQDENIALGTNQAVQTDRDWGSTMKPITDYAPAIEKRVYTNTGTTVYDTPYNFPGTSTPVYNWDRKYYGSIS
;
A
#
# COMPACT_ATOMS: atom_id res chain seq x y z
N MET A 1 -34.30 -21.45 -17.76
CA MET A 1 -34.78 -20.79 -19.01
C MET A 1 -35.52 -21.78 -19.91
N TYR A 2 -34.93 -22.92 -20.34
CA TYR A 2 -35.62 -23.90 -21.15
C TYR A 2 -36.70 -24.63 -20.35
N GLU A 3 -36.42 -25.07 -19.13
CA GLU A 3 -37.35 -25.70 -18.22
C GLU A 3 -38.54 -24.82 -17.85
N ASP A 4 -38.31 -23.51 -17.78
CA ASP A 4 -39.34 -22.48 -17.50
C ASP A 4 -40.09 -22.04 -18.76
N LYS A 5 -39.80 -22.64 -19.91
CA LYS A 5 -40.39 -22.34 -21.24
C LYS A 5 -40.19 -20.90 -21.72
N ASN A 6 -39.13 -20.23 -21.27
CA ASN A 6 -38.75 -18.90 -21.72
C ASN A 6 -38.00 -18.89 -23.05
N ILE A 7 -37.42 -20.05 -23.45
CA ILE A 7 -36.73 -20.26 -24.72
C ILE A 7 -37.15 -21.60 -25.29
N SER A 8 -37.10 -21.73 -26.61
CA SER A 8 -37.38 -23.00 -27.30
C SER A 8 -36.22 -23.99 -27.12
N LYS A 9 -36.48 -25.27 -27.45
CA LYS A 9 -35.43 -26.28 -27.42
C LYS A 9 -34.30 -26.00 -28.41
N GLU A 10 -34.64 -25.43 -29.57
CA GLU A 10 -33.66 -25.06 -30.61
C GLU A 10 -32.75 -23.95 -30.12
N GLU A 11 -33.30 -22.90 -29.51
CA GLU A 11 -32.51 -21.83 -28.89
C GLU A 11 -31.63 -22.32 -27.74
N TYR A 12 -32.15 -23.27 -26.93
CA TYR A 12 -31.36 -23.90 -25.87
C TYR A 12 -30.16 -24.70 -26.41
N GLU A 13 -30.38 -25.56 -27.43
CA GLU A 13 -29.30 -26.34 -28.01
C GLU A 13 -28.30 -25.47 -28.76
N GLN A 14 -28.73 -24.41 -29.41
CA GLN A 14 -27.87 -23.46 -30.07
C GLN A 14 -27.00 -22.68 -29.05
N ALA A 15 -27.62 -22.18 -27.97
CA ALA A 15 -26.88 -21.48 -26.93
C ALA A 15 -25.87 -22.40 -26.23
N LYS A 16 -26.21 -23.68 -26.05
CA LYS A 16 -25.32 -24.68 -25.44
C LYS A 16 -24.14 -25.06 -26.36
N ALA A 17 -24.36 -25.03 -27.67
CA ALA A 17 -23.32 -25.31 -28.68
C ALA A 17 -22.39 -24.11 -28.95
N THR A 18 -22.80 -22.91 -28.56
CA THR A 18 -21.98 -21.70 -28.74
C THR A 18 -20.87 -21.69 -27.71
N ASP A 19 -19.63 -21.54 -28.14
CA ASP A 19 -18.49 -21.38 -27.25
C ASP A 19 -18.69 -20.07 -26.44
N VAL A 20 -18.44 -20.13 -25.14
CA VAL A 20 -18.54 -18.95 -24.25
C VAL A 20 -17.59 -17.84 -24.67
N SER A 21 -16.50 -18.17 -25.37
CA SER A 21 -15.56 -17.21 -25.93
C SER A 21 -16.09 -16.51 -27.19
N ASP A 22 -17.10 -17.11 -27.90
CA ASP A 22 -17.70 -16.50 -29.06
C ASP A 22 -18.57 -15.30 -28.65
N GLY A 23 -18.13 -14.11 -29.02
CA GLY A 23 -18.79 -12.86 -28.66
C GLY A 23 -18.24 -12.17 -27.42
N LEU A 24 -17.28 -12.77 -26.71
CA LEU A 24 -16.46 -12.03 -25.78
C LEU A 24 -15.53 -11.12 -26.58
N LEU A 25 -15.73 -9.82 -26.46
CA LEU A 25 -14.72 -8.87 -26.93
C LEU A 25 -13.43 -9.18 -26.19
N PRO A 26 -12.27 -9.17 -26.89
CA PRO A 26 -10.98 -9.25 -26.19
C PRO A 26 -11.02 -8.21 -25.07
N LEU A 27 -10.57 -8.58 -23.88
CA LEU A 27 -10.38 -7.65 -22.77
C LEU A 27 -9.36 -6.57 -23.20
N THR A 28 -9.83 -5.61 -23.97
CA THR A 28 -9.09 -4.41 -24.33
C THR A 28 -9.18 -3.34 -23.24
N ASN A 29 -9.64 -3.71 -22.05
CA ASN A 29 -9.56 -2.88 -20.86
C ASN A 29 -8.12 -2.88 -20.31
N LYS A 30 -7.16 -2.47 -21.16
CA LYS A 30 -6.02 -1.74 -20.60
C LYS A 30 -6.66 -0.55 -19.88
N ALA A 31 -6.36 -0.45 -18.58
CA ALA A 31 -6.67 0.75 -17.85
C ALA A 31 -6.28 1.95 -18.72
N SER A 32 -7.11 2.98 -18.77
CA SER A 32 -6.85 4.19 -19.54
C SER A 32 -5.69 5.03 -18.98
N TYR A 33 -4.94 4.46 -18.03
CA TYR A 33 -3.81 5.06 -17.33
C TYR A 33 -2.61 4.11 -17.31
N GLU A 34 -1.44 4.67 -17.06
CA GLU A 34 -0.18 3.94 -16.98
C GLU A 34 -0.11 3.02 -15.75
N PRO A 35 0.43 1.79 -15.85
CA PRO A 35 0.44 0.81 -14.75
C PRO A 35 1.08 1.33 -13.45
N TYR A 36 2.07 2.22 -13.54
CA TYR A 36 2.71 2.80 -12.37
C TYR A 36 1.78 3.68 -11.51
N LEU A 37 0.62 4.06 -12.02
CA LEU A 37 -0.39 4.86 -11.30
C LEU A 37 -1.40 4.01 -10.52
N ASP A 38 -1.48 2.70 -10.80
CA ASP A 38 -2.56 1.82 -10.37
C ASP A 38 -2.87 1.90 -8.87
N ASN A 39 -1.87 1.71 -8.02
CA ASN A 39 -2.08 1.72 -6.58
C ASN A 39 -2.46 3.11 -6.03
N TYR A 40 -1.91 4.17 -6.61
CA TYR A 40 -2.28 5.53 -6.20
C TYR A 40 -3.74 5.83 -6.57
N ILE A 41 -4.15 5.51 -7.79
CA ILE A 41 -5.53 5.69 -8.26
C ILE A 41 -6.49 4.87 -7.40
N LYS A 42 -6.15 3.61 -7.11
CA LYS A 42 -6.97 2.76 -6.22
C LYS A 42 -7.22 3.43 -4.87
N GLN A 43 -6.17 3.93 -4.23
CA GLN A 43 -6.27 4.59 -2.93
C GLN A 43 -7.14 5.86 -3.00
N VAL A 44 -7.01 6.64 -4.09
CA VAL A 44 -7.85 7.83 -4.32
C VAL A 44 -9.32 7.44 -4.48
N ILE A 45 -9.60 6.40 -5.28
CA ILE A 45 -10.97 5.89 -5.47
C ILE A 45 -11.59 5.47 -4.14
N GLU A 46 -10.88 4.69 -3.33
CA GLU A 46 -11.36 4.21 -2.04
C GLU A 46 -11.63 5.37 -1.07
N GLN A 47 -10.74 6.36 -1.02
CA GLN A 47 -10.91 7.53 -0.16
C GLN A 47 -12.08 8.40 -0.60
N VAL A 48 -12.16 8.75 -1.89
CA VAL A 48 -13.23 9.61 -2.42
C VAL A 48 -14.59 8.93 -2.28
N SER A 49 -14.69 7.62 -2.56
CA SER A 49 -15.94 6.87 -2.38
C SER A 49 -16.40 6.88 -0.93
N THR A 50 -15.46 6.80 0.02
CA THR A 50 -15.77 6.86 1.45
C THR A 50 -16.18 8.27 1.88
N ASP A 51 -15.40 9.28 1.53
CA ASP A 51 -15.60 10.67 1.97
C ASP A 51 -16.86 11.30 1.34
N ALA A 52 -17.09 11.04 0.06
CA ALA A 52 -18.26 11.56 -0.67
C ALA A 52 -19.53 10.72 -0.45
N ASN A 53 -19.41 9.51 0.11
CA ASN A 53 -20.49 8.52 0.18
C ASN A 53 -21.22 8.38 -1.17
N ALA A 54 -20.47 8.35 -2.26
CA ALA A 54 -20.94 8.36 -3.63
C ALA A 54 -20.24 7.28 -4.47
N ASP A 55 -20.95 6.76 -5.45
CA ASP A 55 -20.33 5.91 -6.46
C ASP A 55 -19.49 6.76 -7.41
N ILE A 56 -18.17 6.65 -7.28
CA ILE A 56 -17.20 7.43 -8.06
C ILE A 56 -17.33 7.20 -9.58
N TYR A 57 -17.85 6.04 -10.00
CA TYR A 57 -17.98 5.70 -11.42
C TYR A 57 -19.19 6.33 -12.08
N SER A 58 -20.19 6.73 -11.30
CA SER A 58 -21.45 7.29 -11.82
C SER A 58 -21.71 8.74 -11.40
N ALA A 59 -20.96 9.25 -10.42
CA ALA A 59 -21.22 10.57 -9.83
C ALA A 59 -20.70 11.76 -10.66
N GLY A 60 -19.92 11.52 -11.73
CA GLY A 60 -19.38 12.58 -12.59
C GLY A 60 -18.47 13.56 -11.87
N LEU A 61 -17.59 13.05 -11.00
CA LEU A 61 -16.69 13.84 -10.15
C LEU A 61 -15.40 14.19 -10.88
N ASP A 62 -14.94 15.42 -10.70
CA ASP A 62 -13.57 15.84 -10.98
C ASP A 62 -12.74 15.70 -9.69
N VAL A 63 -11.73 14.83 -9.70
CA VAL A 63 -10.92 14.51 -8.53
C VAL A 63 -9.52 15.11 -8.66
N TYR A 64 -9.18 16.05 -7.79
CA TYR A 64 -7.86 16.67 -7.73
C TYR A 64 -7.00 15.98 -6.67
N THR A 65 -5.81 15.54 -7.07
CA THR A 65 -4.91 14.79 -6.21
C THR A 65 -3.59 15.53 -5.96
N ASN A 66 -2.81 15.03 -5.00
CA ASN A 66 -1.47 15.54 -4.72
C ASN A 66 -0.37 14.71 -5.40
N LEU A 67 -0.74 13.84 -6.32
CA LEU A 67 0.20 13.01 -7.07
C LEU A 67 1.29 13.86 -7.74
N ASN A 68 2.53 13.45 -7.54
CA ASN A 68 3.66 13.90 -8.35
C ASN A 68 4.01 12.78 -9.33
N PRO A 69 3.69 12.93 -10.64
CA PRO A 69 3.89 11.87 -11.62
C PRO A 69 5.36 11.48 -11.80
N ASP A 70 6.29 12.43 -11.64
CA ASP A 70 7.72 12.17 -11.80
C ASP A 70 8.24 11.32 -10.65
N ILE A 71 7.86 11.64 -9.42
CA ILE A 71 8.22 10.84 -8.23
C ILE A 71 7.59 9.45 -8.34
N GLN A 72 6.32 9.37 -8.72
CA GLN A 72 5.61 8.11 -8.89
C GLN A 72 6.28 7.20 -9.92
N LYS A 73 6.63 7.75 -11.08
CA LYS A 73 7.35 7.02 -12.12
C LYS A 73 8.76 6.61 -11.69
N TYR A 74 9.43 7.49 -10.94
CA TYR A 74 10.76 7.20 -10.43
C TYR A 74 10.75 6.01 -9.46
N ILE A 75 9.87 5.99 -8.47
CA ILE A 75 9.79 4.86 -7.52
C ILE A 75 9.37 3.56 -8.23
N TRP A 76 8.50 3.66 -9.25
CA TRP A 76 8.14 2.49 -10.05
C TRP A 76 9.36 1.90 -10.77
N ASN A 77 10.20 2.75 -11.38
CA ASN A 77 11.44 2.30 -12.01
C ASN A 77 12.39 1.68 -10.99
N VAL A 78 12.58 2.31 -9.82
CA VAL A 78 13.42 1.78 -8.73
C VAL A 78 12.99 0.37 -8.33
N TYR A 79 11.68 0.08 -8.34
CA TYR A 79 11.15 -1.22 -7.89
C TYR A 79 11.14 -2.28 -9.00
N ASN A 80 10.99 -1.89 -10.25
CA ASN A 80 10.74 -2.81 -11.35
C ASN A 80 11.93 -2.96 -12.32
N THR A 81 13.04 -2.27 -12.05
CA THR A 81 14.30 -2.44 -12.79
C THR A 81 15.46 -2.71 -11.82
N ASP A 82 16.56 -3.24 -12.33
CA ASP A 82 17.80 -3.46 -11.55
C ASP A 82 18.77 -2.26 -11.64
N ASP A 83 18.33 -1.12 -12.21
CA ASP A 83 19.18 0.05 -12.42
C ASP A 83 19.60 0.75 -11.12
N TYR A 84 18.80 0.59 -10.06
CA TYR A 84 18.99 1.29 -8.79
C TYR A 84 19.27 0.34 -7.63
N ILE A 85 18.53 -0.75 -7.54
CA ILE A 85 18.59 -1.72 -6.44
C ILE A 85 18.51 -3.12 -7.03
N TYR A 86 19.48 -3.95 -6.66
CA TYR A 86 19.44 -5.38 -6.97
C TYR A 86 18.59 -6.11 -5.93
N TYR A 87 17.48 -6.71 -6.36
CA TYR A 87 16.60 -7.49 -5.51
C TYR A 87 16.99 -8.97 -5.50
N PRO A 88 16.79 -9.70 -4.38
CA PRO A 88 17.21 -11.09 -4.28
C PRO A 88 16.56 -12.03 -5.31
N ASN A 89 15.32 -11.76 -5.69
CA ASN A 89 14.55 -12.51 -6.69
C ASN A 89 13.27 -11.76 -7.07
N ASP A 90 12.55 -12.24 -8.08
CA ASP A 90 11.32 -11.61 -8.58
C ASP A 90 10.13 -11.69 -7.60
N SER A 91 10.14 -12.65 -6.69
CA SER A 91 9.10 -12.79 -5.66
C SER A 91 9.29 -11.84 -4.47
N PHE A 92 10.44 -11.17 -4.37
CA PHE A 92 10.70 -10.18 -3.32
C PHE A 92 9.83 -8.94 -3.55
N GLN A 93 8.96 -8.64 -2.59
CA GLN A 93 8.00 -7.53 -2.70
C GLN A 93 8.46 -6.33 -1.88
N VAL A 94 8.19 -5.15 -2.42
CA VAL A 94 8.42 -3.85 -1.79
C VAL A 94 7.20 -2.98 -2.02
N ALA A 95 6.81 -2.26 -0.99
CA ALA A 95 5.76 -1.25 -1.08
C ALA A 95 6.22 0.02 -0.37
N SER A 96 5.77 1.19 -0.81
CA SER A 96 6.08 2.46 -0.16
C SER A 96 4.99 3.51 -0.36
N THR A 97 4.95 4.43 0.59
CA THR A 97 4.20 5.68 0.52
C THR A 97 5.18 6.85 0.69
N ILE A 98 5.16 7.80 -0.22
CA ILE A 98 6.00 9.00 -0.17
C ILE A 98 5.14 10.20 0.21
N ILE A 99 5.56 10.89 1.27
CA ILE A 99 4.85 12.01 1.85
C ILE A 99 5.70 13.27 1.73
N ASP A 100 5.10 14.35 1.27
CA ASP A 100 5.69 15.67 1.35
C ASP A 100 5.68 16.15 2.81
N VAL A 101 6.86 16.24 3.41
CA VAL A 101 7.02 16.61 4.82
C VAL A 101 6.61 18.04 5.13
N THR A 102 6.47 18.90 4.13
CA THR A 102 6.06 20.30 4.32
C THR A 102 4.57 20.46 4.59
N ASN A 103 3.77 19.50 4.14
CA ASN A 103 2.30 19.59 4.20
C ASN A 103 1.60 18.27 4.57
N GLY A 104 2.34 17.16 4.71
CA GLY A 104 1.82 15.85 5.09
C GLY A 104 1.05 15.10 3.98
N ARG A 105 1.12 15.56 2.73
CA ARG A 105 0.37 14.97 1.62
C ARG A 105 1.10 13.82 0.96
N VAL A 106 0.35 12.77 0.61
CA VAL A 106 0.90 11.65 -0.16
C VAL A 106 1.09 12.08 -1.61
N VAL A 107 2.33 12.11 -2.07
CA VAL A 107 2.72 12.52 -3.42
C VAL A 107 3.03 11.37 -4.35
N ALA A 108 3.30 10.18 -3.80
CA ALA A 108 3.46 8.95 -4.56
C ALA A 108 3.17 7.74 -3.66
N GLN A 109 2.69 6.65 -4.26
CA GLN A 109 2.47 5.39 -3.56
C GLN A 109 2.57 4.22 -4.52
N LEU A 110 3.31 3.20 -4.13
CA LEU A 110 3.45 1.96 -4.87
C LEU A 110 3.25 0.78 -3.93
N GLY A 111 2.35 -0.12 -4.28
CA GLY A 111 1.90 -1.21 -3.42
C GLY A 111 2.62 -2.53 -3.60
N SER A 112 3.38 -2.69 -4.69
CA SER A 112 4.14 -3.92 -4.96
C SER A 112 5.09 -3.75 -6.15
N ARG A 113 6.05 -4.67 -6.26
CA ARG A 113 6.85 -4.89 -7.47
C ARG A 113 6.09 -5.82 -8.43
N HIS A 114 6.40 -5.73 -9.72
CA HIS A 114 5.90 -6.65 -10.76
C HIS A 114 4.38 -6.87 -10.68
N GLN A 115 3.64 -5.76 -10.64
CA GLN A 115 2.18 -5.83 -10.71
C GLN A 115 1.77 -6.44 -12.05
N ASP A 116 0.78 -7.34 -12.02
CA ASP A 116 0.20 -7.88 -13.24
C ASP A 116 -0.52 -6.75 -14.00
N GLU A 117 0.00 -6.40 -15.17
CA GLU A 117 -0.56 -5.34 -16.03
C GLU A 117 -1.99 -5.65 -16.52
N ASN A 118 -2.43 -6.90 -16.39
CA ASN A 118 -3.79 -7.30 -16.73
C ASN A 118 -4.78 -7.12 -15.58
N ILE A 119 -4.29 -6.78 -14.38
CA ILE A 119 -5.11 -6.57 -13.19
C ILE A 119 -5.10 -5.10 -12.84
N ALA A 120 -6.14 -4.38 -13.22
CA ALA A 120 -6.35 -3.00 -12.78
C ALA A 120 -6.77 -2.96 -11.31
N LEU A 121 -6.33 -1.94 -10.58
CA LEU A 121 -6.62 -1.71 -9.17
C LEU A 121 -6.24 -2.91 -8.27
N GLY A 122 -5.05 -3.46 -8.53
CA GLY A 122 -4.49 -4.60 -7.81
C GLY A 122 -4.29 -4.34 -6.31
N THR A 123 -3.79 -5.34 -5.61
CA THR A 123 -3.54 -5.24 -4.16
C THR A 123 -2.49 -4.18 -3.84
N ASN A 124 -2.85 -3.22 -2.97
CA ASN A 124 -1.94 -2.20 -2.49
C ASN A 124 -1.35 -2.59 -1.13
N GLN A 125 -0.17 -3.19 -1.13
CA GLN A 125 0.51 -3.63 0.10
C GLN A 125 1.03 -2.46 0.95
N ALA A 126 1.09 -1.24 0.41
CA ALA A 126 1.51 -0.06 1.17
C ALA A 126 0.50 0.35 2.26
N VAL A 127 -0.76 -0.10 2.13
CA VAL A 127 -1.86 0.21 3.08
C VAL A 127 -2.49 -1.03 3.69
N GLN A 128 -2.15 -2.23 3.20
CA GLN A 128 -2.60 -3.48 3.79
C GLN A 128 -1.54 -4.02 4.73
N THR A 129 -1.85 -4.07 6.01
CA THR A 129 -0.87 -4.31 7.06
C THR A 129 -1.37 -5.37 8.03
N ASP A 130 -1.15 -6.60 7.65
CA ASP A 130 -1.34 -7.79 8.49
C ASP A 130 -0.01 -8.35 9.03
N ARG A 131 1.08 -7.56 8.91
CA ARG A 131 2.42 -7.92 9.39
C ARG A 131 2.77 -7.21 10.69
N ASP A 132 3.64 -7.83 11.48
CA ASP A 132 4.22 -7.22 12.66
C ASP A 132 5.11 -6.03 12.27
N TRP A 133 4.85 -4.89 12.88
CA TRP A 133 5.61 -3.66 12.66
C TRP A 133 6.99 -3.67 13.32
N GLY A 134 7.11 -4.42 14.40
CA GLY A 134 8.33 -4.46 15.20
C GLY A 134 8.79 -3.06 15.62
N SER A 135 10.10 -2.83 15.57
CA SER A 135 10.72 -1.56 15.96
C SER A 135 10.38 -0.36 15.07
N THR A 136 9.73 -0.56 13.92
CA THR A 136 9.27 0.56 13.07
C THR A 136 8.17 1.39 13.72
N MET A 137 7.51 0.85 14.77
CA MET A 137 6.52 1.59 15.56
C MET A 137 7.12 2.58 16.57
N LYS A 138 8.39 2.44 16.95
CA LYS A 138 9.02 3.28 17.98
C LYS A 138 8.90 4.79 17.74
N PRO A 139 9.02 5.32 16.51
CA PRO A 139 8.79 6.74 16.27
C PRO A 139 7.41 7.22 16.74
N ILE A 140 6.39 6.38 16.60
CA ILE A 140 5.00 6.71 16.94
C ILE A 140 4.70 6.39 18.41
N THR A 141 5.13 5.22 18.90
CA THR A 141 4.75 4.74 20.24
C THR A 141 5.66 5.26 21.36
N ASP A 142 6.92 5.52 21.05
CA ASP A 142 7.93 5.85 22.05
C ASP A 142 8.41 7.30 21.91
N TYR A 143 8.94 7.70 20.75
CA TYR A 143 9.60 8.99 20.59
C TYR A 143 8.64 10.16 20.44
N ALA A 144 7.59 10.06 19.64
CA ALA A 144 6.64 11.14 19.47
C ALA A 144 5.92 11.49 20.79
N PRO A 145 5.39 10.53 21.58
CA PRO A 145 4.83 10.83 22.89
C PRO A 145 5.85 11.40 23.89
N ALA A 146 7.10 10.92 23.86
CA ALA A 146 8.15 11.41 24.74
C ALA A 146 8.49 12.89 24.45
N ILE A 147 8.51 13.30 23.17
CA ILE A 147 8.71 14.68 22.75
C ILE A 147 7.47 15.52 23.09
N GLU A 148 6.26 15.04 22.80
CA GLU A 148 5.00 15.72 23.14
C GLU A 148 4.89 15.99 24.63
N LYS A 149 5.22 15.02 25.47
CA LYS A 149 5.21 15.14 26.94
C LYS A 149 6.44 15.87 27.48
N ARG A 150 7.35 16.33 26.62
CA ARG A 150 8.59 17.04 26.98
C ARG A 150 9.53 16.21 27.88
N VAL A 151 9.45 14.89 27.82
CA VAL A 151 10.44 13.97 28.40
C VAL A 151 11.76 14.10 27.63
N TYR A 152 11.64 14.20 26.30
CA TYR A 152 12.73 14.57 25.40
C TYR A 152 12.42 15.94 24.78
N THR A 153 13.46 16.75 24.59
CA THR A 153 13.29 18.08 23.99
C THR A 153 13.35 18.04 22.46
N ASN A 154 14.07 17.07 21.92
CA ASN A 154 14.25 16.84 20.49
C ASN A 154 14.88 15.45 20.26
N THR A 155 15.09 15.07 19.01
CA THR A 155 15.67 13.79 18.60
C THR A 155 17.14 13.62 18.98
N GLY A 156 17.85 14.68 19.34
CA GLY A 156 19.24 14.64 19.83
C GLY A 156 19.34 14.63 21.38
N THR A 157 18.25 14.42 22.10
CA THR A 157 18.29 14.31 23.54
C THR A 157 19.08 13.09 23.98
N THR A 158 20.07 13.28 24.82
CA THR A 158 20.91 12.21 25.36
C THR A 158 20.09 11.29 26.28
N VAL A 159 20.21 10.00 26.08
CA VAL A 159 19.60 8.94 26.89
C VAL A 159 20.69 8.08 27.48
N TYR A 160 20.47 7.57 28.70
CA TYR A 160 21.39 6.66 29.35
C TYR A 160 20.92 5.23 29.20
N ASP A 161 21.60 4.45 28.39
CA ASP A 161 21.39 3.02 28.22
C ASP A 161 22.15 2.27 29.33
N THR A 162 21.45 1.97 30.40
CA THR A 162 21.97 1.32 31.60
C THR A 162 21.08 0.16 32.02
N PRO A 163 21.55 -0.76 32.87
CA PRO A 163 20.71 -1.82 33.40
C PRO A 163 19.41 -1.29 33.98
N TYR A 164 18.29 -1.83 33.50
CA TYR A 164 16.96 -1.39 33.88
C TYR A 164 16.03 -2.60 34.04
N ASN A 165 15.10 -2.53 34.96
CA ASN A 165 14.06 -3.54 35.12
C ASN A 165 12.69 -2.98 34.72
N PHE A 166 11.80 -3.85 34.24
CA PHE A 166 10.41 -3.45 34.03
C PHE A 166 9.83 -2.89 35.34
N PRO A 167 9.11 -1.74 35.27
CA PRO A 167 8.57 -1.09 36.46
C PRO A 167 7.76 -2.05 37.34
N GLY A 168 8.06 -2.07 38.65
CA GLY A 168 7.38 -2.94 39.60
C GLY A 168 7.76 -4.42 39.55
N THR A 169 8.80 -4.79 38.81
CA THR A 169 9.26 -6.17 38.68
C THR A 169 10.78 -6.30 38.90
N SER A 170 11.27 -7.53 39.10
CA SER A 170 12.70 -7.86 39.05
C SER A 170 13.17 -8.33 37.65
N THR A 171 12.29 -8.24 36.64
CA THR A 171 12.59 -8.69 35.29
C THR A 171 13.44 -7.65 34.57
N PRO A 172 14.68 -7.98 34.15
CA PRO A 172 15.56 -7.04 33.50
C PRO A 172 15.14 -6.80 32.03
N VAL A 173 15.33 -5.56 31.59
CA VAL A 173 15.24 -5.17 30.17
C VAL A 173 16.62 -5.28 29.55
N TYR A 174 16.70 -5.98 28.44
CA TYR A 174 17.96 -6.16 27.70
C TYR A 174 17.84 -5.58 26.30
N ASN A 175 18.92 -5.00 25.82
CA ASN A 175 19.11 -4.83 24.38
C ASN A 175 19.21 -6.19 23.69
N TRP A 176 18.96 -6.24 22.38
CA TRP A 176 19.00 -7.49 21.61
C TRP A 176 20.34 -8.23 21.70
N ASP A 177 21.45 -7.49 21.86
CA ASP A 177 22.81 -7.99 21.98
C ASP A 177 23.27 -8.14 23.45
N ARG A 178 22.38 -7.88 24.42
CA ARG A 178 22.59 -7.94 25.86
C ARG A 178 23.71 -7.03 26.39
N LYS A 179 24.01 -5.94 25.64
CA LYS A 179 24.98 -4.93 26.08
C LYS A 179 24.27 -3.63 26.43
N TYR A 180 24.94 -2.83 27.24
CA TYR A 180 24.51 -1.47 27.56
C TYR A 180 25.58 -0.50 27.05
N TYR A 181 25.14 0.58 26.42
CA TYR A 181 26.02 1.49 25.71
C TYR A 181 26.28 2.80 26.46
N GLY A 182 25.69 2.96 27.64
CA GLY A 182 25.87 4.18 28.44
C GLY A 182 25.14 5.38 27.84
N SER A 183 25.85 6.48 27.68
CA SER A 183 25.28 7.72 27.13
C SER A 183 25.18 7.62 25.61
N ILE A 184 23.94 7.70 25.09
CA ILE A 184 23.62 7.66 23.64
C ILE A 184 22.70 8.82 23.27
N SER A 185 22.67 9.19 21.98
CA SER A 185 21.80 10.24 21.41
C SER A 185 21.24 9.83 20.05
#